data_110a7cb25785ce591660e1bf255762bd
#
_entry.id   110a7cb25785ce591660e1bf255762bd
#
_cell.length_a   1.000
_cell.length_b   1.000
_cell.length_c   1.000
_cell.angle_alpha   90.00
_cell.angle_beta   90.00
_cell.angle_gamma   90.00
#
_symmetry.space_group_name_H-M   'P 1'
#
loop_
_entity.id
_entity.type
_entity.pdbx_description
1 polymer ?
#
loop_
_entity_poly.entity_id
_entity_poly.type
_entity_poly.pdbx_seq_one_letter_code
_entity_poly.pdbx_strand_id
1 'polypeptide(L)'
;LSGFDYRKRIVIDNTYVDSNLSNFPVYVKIHQDTDIGSNAQSDGDDIRFTSGTGMLLPHEEETFSVRSGSGSGNFWVKVPTIKSSTGTVIYLYYGNGSATDGQNVSNVWDANFRGVWHLSGSTLHTTDSTSNKNVGTNNNGVAATTGKADGGGAFNGSNTNIYVTPDSSLNFSTILTVSTW
;
A
#
# COMPACT_ATOMS: atom_id res chain seq x y z
N LEU A 1 -20.74 -0.10 4.60
CA LEU A 1 -20.38 1.32 4.55
C LEU A 1 -21.47 2.06 3.79
N SER A 2 -22.06 3.10 4.39
CA SER A 2 -23.15 3.83 3.76
C SER A 2 -22.67 4.55 2.51
N GLY A 3 -23.48 4.56 1.45
CA GLY A 3 -23.17 5.23 0.18
C GLY A 3 -22.32 4.41 -0.79
N PHE A 4 -21.93 3.19 -0.42
CA PHE A 4 -21.21 2.28 -1.29
C PHE A 4 -22.10 1.10 -1.66
N ASP A 5 -22.26 0.84 -2.95
CA ASP A 5 -23.23 -0.16 -3.44
C ASP A 5 -22.68 -1.59 -3.40
N TYR A 6 -21.35 -1.75 -3.45
CA TYR A 6 -20.69 -3.04 -3.57
C TYR A 6 -19.63 -3.25 -2.49
N ARG A 7 -19.39 -4.52 -2.17
CA ARG A 7 -18.26 -4.92 -1.34
C ARG A 7 -17.75 -6.30 -1.70
N LYS A 8 -16.45 -6.51 -1.50
CA LYS A 8 -15.80 -7.82 -1.58
C LYS A 8 -15.21 -8.21 -0.23
N ARG A 9 -15.35 -9.48 0.11
CA ARG A 9 -14.76 -10.05 1.31
C ARG A 9 -13.33 -10.51 0.99
N ILE A 10 -12.37 -10.06 1.80
CA ILE A 10 -10.97 -10.48 1.73
C ILE A 10 -10.67 -11.24 3.01
N VAL A 11 -10.03 -12.40 2.88
CA VAL A 11 -9.56 -13.21 4.02
C VAL A 11 -8.05 -13.19 4.01
N ILE A 12 -7.46 -12.69 5.08
CA ILE A 12 -6.04 -12.81 5.33
C ILE A 12 -5.83 -14.16 5.98
N ASP A 13 -5.15 -15.05 5.27
CA ASP A 13 -4.83 -16.40 5.76
C ASP A 13 -3.83 -16.31 6.92
N ASN A 14 -4.07 -17.10 7.95
CA ASN A 14 -3.21 -17.14 9.14
C ASN A 14 -2.11 -18.21 9.08
N THR A 15 -1.98 -18.96 8.00
CA THR A 15 -1.01 -20.07 7.86
C THR A 15 0.43 -19.69 8.17
N TYR A 16 0.81 -18.44 7.85
CA TYR A 16 2.15 -17.89 8.06
C TYR A 16 2.19 -16.81 9.12
N VAL A 17 1.24 -16.80 10.04
CA VAL A 17 1.15 -15.81 11.13
C VAL A 17 1.42 -16.53 12.45
N ASP A 18 2.67 -16.51 12.91
CA ASP A 18 3.12 -17.24 14.10
C ASP A 18 2.50 -16.67 15.40
N SER A 19 2.26 -15.37 15.45
CA SER A 19 1.61 -14.69 16.57
C SER A 19 0.72 -13.56 16.07
N ASN A 20 -0.23 -13.10 16.90
CA ASN A 20 -1.08 -11.98 16.52
C ASN A 20 -0.25 -10.74 16.18
N LEU A 21 -0.51 -10.13 15.03
CA LEU A 21 0.11 -8.88 14.61
C LEU A 21 -0.84 -7.72 14.92
N SER A 22 -0.29 -6.61 15.36
CA SER A 22 -1.04 -5.39 15.66
C SER A 22 -0.68 -4.26 14.70
N ASN A 23 -1.68 -3.54 14.20
CA ASN A 23 -1.49 -2.39 13.31
C ASN A 23 -0.57 -2.69 12.12
N PHE A 24 -0.78 -3.84 11.48
CA PHE A 24 0.10 -4.34 10.43
C PHE A 24 -0.37 -3.86 9.05
N PRO A 25 0.50 -3.23 8.23
CA PRO A 25 0.18 -2.88 6.86
C PRO A 25 0.17 -4.13 5.98
N VAL A 26 -1.00 -4.43 5.43
CA VAL A 26 -1.22 -5.58 4.54
C VAL A 26 -1.24 -5.10 3.10
N TYR A 27 -0.48 -5.75 2.25
CA TYR A 27 -0.54 -5.53 0.81
C TYR A 27 -1.77 -6.24 0.22
N VAL A 28 -2.62 -5.48 -0.47
CA VAL A 28 -3.80 -5.99 -1.17
C VAL A 28 -3.67 -5.71 -2.65
N LYS A 29 -3.68 -6.76 -3.46
CA LYS A 29 -3.63 -6.66 -4.91
C LYS A 29 -4.99 -6.99 -5.51
N ILE A 30 -5.51 -6.08 -6.33
CA ILE A 30 -6.63 -6.32 -7.24
C ILE A 30 -6.03 -6.61 -8.61
N HIS A 31 -6.47 -7.70 -9.24
CA HIS A 31 -5.94 -8.11 -10.53
C HIS A 31 -7.07 -8.41 -11.51
N GLN A 32 -7.24 -7.54 -12.50
CA GLN A 32 -8.19 -7.70 -13.61
C GLN A 32 -9.62 -8.06 -13.15
N ASP A 33 -10.10 -7.41 -12.11
CA ASP A 33 -11.44 -7.65 -11.55
C ASP A 33 -12.49 -6.88 -12.37
N THR A 34 -13.33 -7.60 -13.08
CA THR A 34 -14.34 -7.02 -13.98
C THR A 34 -15.49 -6.35 -13.22
N ASP A 35 -15.80 -6.83 -12.03
CA ASP A 35 -16.85 -6.26 -11.21
C ASP A 35 -16.41 -4.90 -10.62
N ILE A 36 -15.19 -4.83 -10.10
CA ILE A 36 -14.58 -3.55 -9.69
C ILE A 36 -14.43 -2.62 -10.91
N GLY A 37 -13.95 -3.13 -12.03
CA GLY A 37 -13.77 -2.31 -13.24
C GLY A 37 -15.06 -1.75 -13.82
N SER A 38 -16.20 -2.39 -13.56
CA SER A 38 -17.51 -1.93 -14.03
C SER A 38 -18.20 -0.96 -13.08
N ASN A 39 -17.84 -0.96 -11.80
CA ASN A 39 -18.62 -0.29 -10.76
C ASN A 39 -17.82 0.73 -9.93
N ALA A 40 -16.49 0.61 -9.86
CA ALA A 40 -15.65 1.59 -9.17
C ALA A 40 -15.38 2.82 -10.04
N GLN A 41 -15.03 3.93 -9.40
CA GLN A 41 -14.46 5.09 -10.09
C GLN A 41 -13.13 4.69 -10.75
N SER A 42 -12.81 5.29 -11.88
CA SER A 42 -11.63 4.91 -12.68
C SER A 42 -10.29 5.28 -12.03
N ASP A 43 -10.33 6.21 -11.09
CA ASP A 43 -9.19 6.71 -10.32
C ASP A 43 -9.06 6.06 -8.93
N GLY A 44 -10.01 5.21 -8.52
CA GLY A 44 -9.98 4.52 -7.23
C GLY A 44 -10.50 5.37 -6.06
N ASP A 45 -10.93 6.59 -6.29
CA ASP A 45 -11.40 7.51 -5.24
C ASP A 45 -12.54 6.94 -4.37
N ASP A 46 -13.26 5.93 -4.85
CA ASP A 46 -14.29 5.22 -4.11
C ASP A 46 -13.85 3.86 -3.51
N ILE A 47 -12.58 3.54 -3.53
CA ILE A 47 -12.09 2.34 -2.85
C ILE A 47 -11.96 2.61 -1.35
N ARG A 48 -12.54 1.73 -0.53
CA ARG A 48 -12.47 1.78 0.94
C ARG A 48 -12.25 0.41 1.51
N PHE A 49 -11.58 0.35 2.65
CA PHE A 49 -11.38 -0.90 3.38
C PHE A 49 -12.00 -0.79 4.77
N THR A 50 -12.64 -1.87 5.22
CA THR A 50 -13.13 -1.98 6.61
C THR A 50 -12.67 -3.28 7.24
N SER A 51 -12.61 -3.28 8.58
CA SER A 51 -12.48 -4.52 9.35
C SER A 51 -13.73 -5.40 9.18
N GLY A 52 -13.66 -6.65 9.63
CA GLY A 52 -14.80 -7.56 9.67
C GLY A 52 -15.98 -7.03 10.50
N THR A 53 -15.76 -6.07 11.40
CA THR A 53 -16.77 -5.41 12.22
C THR A 53 -17.28 -4.09 11.65
N GLY A 54 -16.80 -3.68 10.47
CA GLY A 54 -17.23 -2.47 9.77
C GLY A 54 -16.44 -1.19 10.12
N MET A 55 -15.37 -1.27 10.92
CA MET A 55 -14.51 -0.13 11.21
C MET A 55 -13.69 0.23 9.96
N LEU A 56 -13.71 1.50 9.55
CA LEU A 56 -12.91 1.99 8.42
C LEU A 56 -11.40 1.82 8.71
N LEU A 57 -10.67 1.28 7.74
CA LEU A 57 -9.23 1.05 7.84
C LEU A 57 -8.45 2.10 7.03
N PRO A 58 -7.38 2.68 7.59
CA PRO A 58 -6.45 3.49 6.82
C PRO A 58 -5.86 2.68 5.67
N HIS A 59 -5.80 3.29 4.48
CA HIS A 59 -5.16 2.69 3.32
C HIS A 59 -4.38 3.72 2.52
N GLU A 60 -3.44 3.22 1.76
CA GLU A 60 -2.71 3.91 0.71
C GLU A 60 -2.98 3.18 -0.61
N GLU A 61 -3.32 3.92 -1.63
CA GLU A 61 -3.36 3.43 -2.99
C GLU A 61 -2.01 3.70 -3.65
N GLU A 62 -1.27 2.64 -3.91
CA GLU A 62 -0.01 2.74 -4.66
C GLU A 62 -0.28 2.92 -6.15
N THR A 63 -1.23 2.15 -6.67
CA THR A 63 -1.74 2.28 -8.04
C THR A 63 -3.17 1.77 -8.13
N PHE A 64 -3.97 2.41 -8.99
CA PHE A 64 -5.24 1.88 -9.45
C PHE A 64 -5.51 2.28 -10.89
N SER A 65 -6.19 1.44 -11.63
CA SER A 65 -6.65 1.75 -12.99
C SER A 65 -7.79 0.85 -13.42
N VAL A 66 -8.68 1.40 -14.23
CA VAL A 66 -9.68 0.62 -14.96
C VAL A 66 -9.30 0.60 -16.44
N ARG A 67 -9.08 -0.59 -16.99
CA ARG A 67 -8.74 -0.80 -18.40
C ARG A 67 -9.60 -1.90 -19.00
N SER A 68 -10.24 -1.60 -20.13
CA SER A 68 -11.10 -2.57 -20.85
C SER A 68 -12.14 -3.22 -19.93
N GLY A 69 -12.75 -2.45 -19.02
CA GLY A 69 -13.76 -2.92 -18.07
C GLY A 69 -13.23 -3.78 -16.93
N SER A 70 -11.92 -3.81 -16.70
CA SER A 70 -11.31 -4.53 -15.57
C SER A 70 -10.54 -3.57 -14.67
N GLY A 71 -10.78 -3.65 -13.36
CA GLY A 71 -10.06 -2.90 -12.33
C GLY A 71 -8.80 -3.65 -11.89
N SER A 72 -7.69 -2.95 -11.77
CA SER A 72 -6.45 -3.45 -11.20
C SER A 72 -5.83 -2.40 -10.30
N GLY A 73 -5.30 -2.81 -9.16
CA GLY A 73 -4.69 -1.88 -8.22
C GLY A 73 -3.88 -2.56 -7.12
N ASN A 74 -3.03 -1.77 -6.49
CA ASN A 74 -2.14 -2.17 -5.41
C ASN A 74 -2.38 -1.22 -4.22
N PHE A 75 -2.67 -1.79 -3.08
CA PHE A 75 -3.05 -1.05 -1.87
C PHE A 75 -2.29 -1.54 -0.66
N TRP A 76 -1.98 -0.65 0.25
CA TRP A 76 -1.51 -0.97 1.60
C TRP A 76 -2.61 -0.62 2.60
N VAL A 77 -3.03 -1.60 3.39
CA VAL A 77 -4.15 -1.46 4.33
C VAL A 77 -3.68 -1.77 5.73
N LYS A 78 -3.81 -0.80 6.66
CA LYS A 78 -3.44 -1.03 8.05
C LYS A 78 -4.53 -1.80 8.77
N VAL A 79 -4.24 -3.07 9.08
CA VAL A 79 -5.14 -3.96 9.79
C VAL A 79 -4.83 -3.93 11.28
N PRO A 80 -5.80 -3.55 12.15
CA PRO A 80 -5.55 -3.38 13.59
C PRO A 80 -5.09 -4.66 14.29
N THR A 81 -5.61 -5.81 13.86
CA THR A 81 -5.22 -7.11 14.39
C THR A 81 -5.30 -8.17 13.30
N ILE A 82 -4.19 -8.85 13.04
CA ILE A 82 -4.15 -10.08 12.25
C ILE A 82 -3.97 -11.22 13.24
N LYS A 83 -4.92 -12.17 13.21
CA LYS A 83 -4.94 -13.29 14.16
C LYS A 83 -4.07 -14.44 13.66
N SER A 84 -3.31 -15.04 14.56
CA SER A 84 -2.53 -16.28 14.27
C SER A 84 -3.37 -17.56 14.34
N SER A 85 -4.49 -17.54 15.06
CA SER A 85 -5.32 -18.73 15.28
C SER A 85 -6.46 -18.90 14.27
N THR A 86 -6.85 -17.85 13.57
CA THR A 86 -7.95 -17.87 12.58
C THR A 86 -7.69 -16.83 11.50
N GLY A 87 -8.19 -17.07 10.29
CA GLY A 87 -8.15 -16.05 9.23
C GLY A 87 -8.78 -14.72 9.66
N THR A 88 -8.17 -13.62 9.27
CA THR A 88 -8.68 -12.27 9.55
C THR A 88 -9.46 -11.76 8.35
N VAL A 89 -10.69 -11.27 8.59
CA VAL A 89 -11.56 -10.76 7.52
C VAL A 89 -11.49 -9.25 7.47
N ILE A 90 -11.31 -8.72 6.26
CA ILE A 90 -11.54 -7.32 5.92
C ILE A 90 -12.48 -7.25 4.72
N TYR A 91 -13.07 -6.10 4.47
CA TYR A 91 -13.91 -5.85 3.30
C TYR A 91 -13.37 -4.69 2.49
N LEU A 92 -13.38 -4.84 1.17
CA LEU A 92 -13.18 -3.78 0.20
C LEU A 92 -14.55 -3.30 -0.27
N TYR A 93 -14.80 -1.99 -0.21
CA TYR A 93 -16.03 -1.33 -0.69
C TYR A 93 -15.71 -0.47 -1.91
N TYR A 94 -16.67 -0.36 -2.82
CA TYR A 94 -16.60 0.43 -4.04
C TYR A 94 -18.02 0.73 -4.57
N GLY A 95 -18.13 1.48 -5.68
CA GLY A 95 -19.42 1.82 -6.27
C GLY A 95 -20.07 3.02 -5.61
N ASN A 96 -19.30 4.06 -5.29
CA ASN A 96 -19.81 5.36 -4.86
C ASN A 96 -19.26 6.46 -5.78
N GLY A 97 -19.98 6.78 -6.85
CA GLY A 97 -19.58 7.78 -7.84
C GLY A 97 -19.46 9.22 -7.32
N SER A 98 -19.81 9.48 -6.04
CA SER A 98 -19.66 10.78 -5.39
C SER A 98 -18.57 10.78 -4.31
N ALA A 99 -17.90 9.66 -4.09
CA ALA A 99 -16.80 9.60 -3.14
C ALA A 99 -15.60 10.42 -3.66
N THR A 100 -14.91 11.05 -2.74
CA THR A 100 -13.60 11.68 -2.98
C THR A 100 -12.51 10.77 -2.44
N ASP A 101 -11.26 11.03 -2.77
CA ASP A 101 -10.12 10.26 -2.27
C ASP A 101 -10.20 10.01 -0.76
N GLY A 102 -10.17 8.75 -0.38
CA GLY A 102 -10.29 8.31 1.00
C GLY A 102 -9.03 7.74 1.58
N GLN A 103 -7.90 7.94 0.91
CA GLN A 103 -6.61 7.50 1.41
C GLN A 103 -6.25 8.18 2.73
N ASN A 104 -5.55 7.46 3.57
CA ASN A 104 -5.00 7.96 4.82
C ASN A 104 -3.59 7.40 5.03
N VAL A 105 -2.70 7.79 4.13
CA VAL A 105 -1.34 7.26 3.99
C VAL A 105 -0.54 7.41 5.29
N SER A 106 -0.61 8.57 5.94
CA SER A 106 0.13 8.83 7.19
C SER A 106 -0.32 7.94 8.36
N ASN A 107 -1.53 7.40 8.30
CA ASN A 107 -2.01 6.45 9.30
C ASN A 107 -1.78 4.99 8.91
N VAL A 108 -1.44 4.69 7.66
CA VAL A 108 -0.94 3.36 7.27
C VAL A 108 0.43 3.14 7.89
N TRP A 109 1.35 4.08 7.68
CA TRP A 109 2.74 4.04 8.15
C TRP A 109 2.87 4.88 9.42
N ASP A 110 2.78 4.25 10.57
CA ASP A 110 2.84 4.93 11.87
C ASP A 110 4.27 5.40 12.22
N ALA A 111 4.42 6.03 13.38
CA ALA A 111 5.69 6.63 13.82
C ALA A 111 6.87 5.63 13.97
N ASN A 112 6.62 4.32 13.92
CA ASN A 112 7.67 3.31 13.94
C ASN A 112 8.32 3.13 12.57
N PHE A 113 7.60 3.48 11.48
CA PHE A 113 8.16 3.50 10.14
C PHE A 113 8.95 4.80 9.93
N ARG A 114 10.23 4.69 9.62
CA ARG A 114 11.12 5.84 9.41
C ARG A 114 11.23 6.24 7.95
N GLY A 115 10.95 5.31 7.03
CA GLY A 115 10.86 5.55 5.61
C GLY A 115 10.23 4.36 4.91
N VAL A 116 9.38 4.64 3.93
CA VAL A 116 8.73 3.64 3.06
C VAL A 116 8.78 4.16 1.63
N TRP A 117 9.57 3.50 0.80
CA TRP A 117 9.75 3.84 -0.61
C TRP A 117 9.28 2.68 -1.48
N HIS A 118 8.15 2.84 -2.15
CA HIS A 118 7.56 1.78 -2.98
C HIS A 118 8.33 1.58 -4.29
N LEU A 119 9.05 2.59 -4.75
CA LEU A 119 9.79 2.57 -6.03
C LEU A 119 8.89 2.22 -7.22
N SER A 120 7.61 2.60 -7.13
CA SER A 120 6.58 2.29 -8.10
C SER A 120 6.63 3.22 -9.34
N GLY A 121 5.78 2.91 -10.32
CA GLY A 121 5.57 3.74 -11.50
C GLY A 121 6.52 3.47 -12.65
N SER A 122 6.13 3.98 -13.84
CA SER A 122 6.95 3.91 -15.06
C SER A 122 8.14 4.86 -15.02
N THR A 123 8.04 5.92 -14.23
CA THR A 123 9.15 6.79 -13.81
C THR A 123 9.36 6.50 -12.33
N LEU A 124 10.53 6.00 -11.97
CA LEU A 124 10.82 5.53 -10.62
C LEU A 124 10.45 6.59 -9.55
N HIS A 125 9.44 6.31 -8.76
CA HIS A 125 9.00 7.17 -7.68
C HIS A 125 9.83 6.89 -6.43
N THR A 126 10.53 7.90 -5.94
CA THR A 126 11.40 7.82 -4.75
C THR A 126 10.81 8.59 -3.56
N THR A 127 9.50 8.84 -3.57
CA THR A 127 8.79 9.50 -2.47
C THR A 127 8.69 8.56 -1.27
N ASP A 128 8.78 9.13 -0.08
CA ASP A 128 8.57 8.43 1.19
C ASP A 128 7.11 8.56 1.61
N SER A 129 6.41 7.45 1.77
CA SER A 129 5.00 7.40 2.19
C SER A 129 4.79 7.74 3.66
N THR A 130 5.84 7.73 4.48
CA THR A 130 5.73 8.10 5.91
C THR A 130 5.54 9.60 6.11
N SER A 131 5.16 9.98 7.33
CA SER A 131 5.07 11.39 7.71
C SER A 131 6.43 12.11 7.72
N ASN A 132 7.56 11.37 7.73
CA ASN A 132 8.91 11.95 7.72
C ASN A 132 9.28 12.56 6.37
N LYS A 133 8.68 12.08 5.26
CA LYS A 133 8.91 12.58 3.90
C LYS A 133 10.39 12.59 3.49
N ASN A 134 11.12 11.55 3.83
CA ASN A 134 12.51 11.31 3.46
C ASN A 134 12.63 10.95 1.97
N VAL A 135 12.47 11.93 1.09
CA VAL A 135 12.46 11.70 -0.37
C VAL A 135 13.84 11.24 -0.85
N GLY A 136 13.86 10.19 -1.65
CA GLY A 136 15.08 9.69 -2.29
C GLY A 136 15.42 10.48 -3.55
N THR A 137 16.70 10.78 -3.74
CA THR A 137 17.25 11.32 -5.00
C THR A 137 17.79 10.18 -5.85
N ASN A 138 17.25 10.02 -7.06
CA ASN A 138 17.74 9.03 -8.01
C ASN A 138 19.05 9.54 -8.67
N ASN A 139 20.17 8.97 -8.27
CA ASN A 139 21.47 9.31 -8.80
C ASN A 139 21.90 8.33 -9.90
N ASN A 140 22.44 8.90 -10.97
CA ASN A 140 22.96 8.17 -12.14
C ASN A 140 21.93 7.25 -12.83
N GLY A 141 20.64 7.57 -12.69
CA GLY A 141 19.59 6.97 -13.49
C GLY A 141 19.26 5.51 -13.12
N VAL A 142 18.93 5.24 -11.85
CA VAL A 142 18.24 3.97 -11.51
C VAL A 142 16.96 3.89 -12.34
N ALA A 143 16.84 2.86 -13.16
CA ALA A 143 15.68 2.69 -14.02
C ALA A 143 14.51 2.06 -13.25
N ALA A 144 13.28 2.43 -13.61
CA ALA A 144 12.10 1.73 -13.13
C ALA A 144 12.03 0.32 -13.72
N THR A 145 11.63 -0.64 -12.92
CA THR A 145 11.42 -2.03 -13.32
C THR A 145 10.23 -2.65 -12.56
N THR A 146 9.82 -3.84 -12.96
CA THR A 146 8.82 -4.59 -12.21
C THR A 146 9.41 -5.07 -10.88
N GLY A 147 8.73 -4.76 -9.77
CA GLY A 147 9.07 -5.22 -8.43
C GLY A 147 8.24 -6.42 -8.00
N LYS A 148 8.39 -6.82 -6.74
CA LYS A 148 7.64 -7.93 -6.14
C LYS A 148 6.20 -7.55 -5.84
N ALA A 149 5.97 -6.36 -5.30
CA ALA A 149 4.64 -5.84 -5.01
C ALA A 149 4.06 -5.12 -6.24
N ASP A 150 4.73 -4.11 -6.75
CA ASP A 150 4.36 -3.32 -7.93
C ASP A 150 5.61 -2.96 -8.73
N GLY A 151 6.22 -1.80 -8.46
CA GLY A 151 7.43 -1.34 -9.10
C GLY A 151 8.70 -1.71 -8.33
N GLY A 152 9.82 -1.34 -8.91
CA GLY A 152 11.14 -1.51 -8.32
C GLY A 152 12.21 -0.72 -9.05
N GLY A 153 13.39 -0.61 -8.44
CA GLY A 153 14.56 0.04 -9.03
C GLY A 153 15.55 -0.96 -9.62
N ALA A 154 15.93 -0.78 -10.88
CA ALA A 154 16.99 -1.54 -11.51
C ALA A 154 18.34 -0.81 -11.34
N PHE A 155 19.19 -1.35 -10.48
CA PHE A 155 20.54 -0.83 -10.22
C PHE A 155 21.55 -1.52 -11.11
N ASN A 156 22.54 -0.76 -11.64
CA ASN A 156 23.56 -1.28 -12.55
C ASN A 156 24.75 -1.97 -11.85
N GLY A 157 24.74 -2.01 -10.51
CA GLY A 157 25.82 -2.62 -9.72
C GLY A 157 27.14 -1.84 -9.70
N SER A 158 27.17 -0.64 -10.25
CA SER A 158 28.40 0.18 -10.36
C SER A 158 28.23 1.55 -9.68
N ASN A 159 27.39 2.42 -10.22
CA ASN A 159 27.31 3.81 -9.77
C ASN A 159 25.88 4.33 -9.57
N THR A 160 24.85 3.56 -9.92
CA THR A 160 23.46 3.96 -9.66
C THR A 160 23.10 3.77 -8.19
N ASN A 161 22.46 4.76 -7.59
CA ASN A 161 21.93 4.66 -6.24
C ASN A 161 20.72 5.59 -6.04
N ILE A 162 19.96 5.34 -5.00
CA ILE A 162 18.96 6.26 -4.48
C ILE A 162 19.52 6.80 -3.17
N TYR A 163 19.73 8.11 -3.11
CA TYR A 163 20.27 8.77 -1.94
C TYR A 163 19.17 9.52 -1.20
N VAL A 164 19.05 9.25 0.09
CA VAL A 164 18.18 10.03 0.99
C VAL A 164 19.07 10.97 1.78
N THR A 165 18.75 12.28 1.75
CA THR A 165 19.48 13.27 2.53
C THR A 165 19.37 12.93 4.02
N PRO A 166 20.48 13.01 4.79
CA PRO A 166 20.44 12.73 6.21
C PRO A 166 19.39 13.60 6.93
N ASP A 167 18.52 12.95 7.69
CA ASP A 167 17.49 13.57 8.52
C ASP A 167 17.49 12.95 9.91
N SER A 168 17.07 13.71 10.90
CA SER A 168 17.05 13.25 12.31
C SER A 168 16.13 12.02 12.51
N SER A 169 15.09 11.87 11.69
CA SER A 169 14.20 10.70 11.71
C SER A 169 14.90 9.40 11.35
N LEU A 170 16.02 9.47 10.63
CA LEU A 170 16.85 8.33 10.24
C LEU A 170 18.02 8.05 11.19
N ASN A 171 18.10 8.78 12.31
CA ASN A 171 19.10 8.52 13.35
C ASN A 171 18.60 7.45 14.32
N PHE A 172 19.14 6.25 14.21
CA PHE A 172 18.78 5.10 15.04
C PHE A 172 19.78 4.93 16.18
N SER A 173 19.28 4.87 17.42
CA SER A 173 20.12 4.66 18.60
C SER A 173 20.02 3.24 19.18
N THR A 174 19.05 2.43 18.75
CA THR A 174 18.77 1.12 19.35
C THR A 174 18.55 0.01 18.30
N ILE A 175 17.36 -0.08 17.74
CA ILE A 175 16.97 -1.18 16.86
C ILE A 175 16.51 -0.61 15.51
N LEU A 176 17.01 -1.21 14.44
CA LEU A 176 16.58 -0.94 13.06
C LEU A 176 16.18 -2.26 12.39
N THR A 177 15.04 -2.24 11.73
CA THR A 177 14.64 -3.29 10.78
C THR A 177 14.60 -2.69 9.38
N VAL A 178 15.25 -3.33 8.43
CA VAL A 178 15.18 -3.00 7.00
C VAL A 178 14.55 -4.17 6.27
N SER A 179 13.51 -3.89 5.48
CA SER A 179 12.87 -4.87 4.62
C SER A 179 12.97 -4.39 3.18
N THR A 180 13.40 -5.25 2.28
CA THR A 180 13.53 -4.98 0.85
C THR A 180 13.16 -6.23 0.06
N TRP A 181 12.60 -6.03 -1.10
CA TRP A 181 12.08 -7.11 -1.98
C TRP A 181 12.70 -7.01 -3.36
#